data_a454fbf1615f6b665d8bbb35942f8cf6
#
_entry.id   a454fbf1615f6b665d8bbb35942f8cf6
#
_cell.length_a   1.000
_cell.length_b   1.000
_cell.length_c   1.000
_cell.angle_alpha   90.00
_cell.angle_beta   90.00
_cell.angle_gamma   90.00
#
_symmetry.space_group_name_H-M   'P 1'
#
loop_
_entity.id
_entity.type
_entity.pdbx_description
1 polymer ?
#
loop_
_entity_poly.entity_id
_entity_poly.type
_entity_poly.pdbx_seq_one_letter_code
_entity_poly.pdbx_strand_id
1 'polypeptide(L)'
;MELRKSIVSNGATLILGKKVKSIQQDGVRIDDDTFLSSGLVVNATGSWAPLLTSGIDVKKRKGHLLITDRYPGFVKHQLVELGYLKSAHSVTDDSVAFNIQPRKTGQMLIGSSRQYGVESSQIDTPILRRMLNRAVEYMPDLGSLSSIRTWTGFRAATPDKLPLIGPDVLNSKLYLATGHEGLGITTSLGTAKILVDQIVSRRSAIPIAPYLPARVSELSHA
;
A
#
# COMPACT_ATOMS: atom_id res chain seq x y z
N MET A 1 5.88 9.74 13.04
CA MET A 1 5.60 11.03 13.69
C MET A 1 6.51 12.16 13.19
N GLU A 2 7.78 11.91 12.91
CA GLU A 2 8.75 12.93 12.44
C GLU A 2 8.42 13.53 11.07
N LEU A 3 8.11 12.71 10.06
CA LEU A 3 7.72 13.20 8.73
C LEU A 3 6.54 14.17 8.79
N ARG A 4 5.51 13.87 9.60
CA ARG A 4 4.36 14.77 9.75
C ARG A 4 4.76 16.12 10.33
N LYS A 5 5.63 16.14 11.33
CA LYS A 5 6.16 17.39 11.90
C LYS A 5 6.96 18.16 10.85
N SER A 6 7.83 17.47 10.13
CA SER A 6 8.67 18.05 9.10
C SER A 6 7.87 18.69 7.96
N ILE A 7 6.83 18.03 7.42
CA ILE A 7 6.03 18.62 6.34
C ILE A 7 5.28 19.87 6.81
N VAL A 8 4.75 19.87 8.04
CA VAL A 8 4.06 21.05 8.60
C VAL A 8 5.04 22.20 8.84
N SER A 9 6.24 21.92 9.38
CA SER A 9 7.26 22.95 9.58
C SER A 9 7.79 23.54 8.26
N ASN A 10 7.64 22.80 7.16
CA ASN A 10 7.95 23.28 5.81
C ASN A 10 6.74 23.91 5.09
N GLY A 11 5.70 24.30 5.82
CA GLY A 11 4.57 25.06 5.31
C GLY A 11 3.42 24.22 4.72
N ALA A 12 3.46 22.88 4.81
CA ALA A 12 2.36 22.06 4.34
C ALA A 12 1.17 22.10 5.31
N THR A 13 -0.03 22.18 4.79
CA THR A 13 -1.29 22.05 5.54
C THR A 13 -1.77 20.61 5.54
N LEU A 14 -2.10 20.07 6.72
CA LEU A 14 -2.70 18.74 6.87
C LEU A 14 -4.18 18.88 7.20
N ILE A 15 -5.04 18.44 6.29
CA ILE A 15 -6.49 18.37 6.49
C ILE A 15 -6.85 16.92 6.78
N LEU A 16 -7.24 16.63 8.01
CA LEU A 16 -7.56 15.29 8.49
C LEU A 16 -9.08 15.10 8.62
N GLY A 17 -9.54 13.84 8.52
CA GLY A 17 -10.94 13.50 8.66
C GLY A 17 -11.82 13.95 7.50
N LYS A 18 -11.22 14.33 6.36
CA LYS A 18 -11.93 14.71 5.14
C LYS A 18 -11.67 13.72 4.02
N LYS A 19 -12.71 13.33 3.31
CA LYS A 19 -12.63 12.43 2.17
C LYS A 19 -12.68 13.23 0.87
N VAL A 20 -11.77 12.98 -0.05
CA VAL A 20 -11.86 13.51 -1.41
C VAL A 20 -12.95 12.75 -2.16
N LYS A 21 -13.94 13.49 -2.70
CA LYS A 21 -15.01 12.95 -3.54
C LYS A 21 -14.60 12.85 -5.00
N SER A 22 -13.92 13.89 -5.51
CA SER A 22 -13.49 13.94 -6.91
C SER A 22 -12.27 14.82 -7.08
N ILE A 23 -11.48 14.49 -8.10
CA ILE A 23 -10.42 15.35 -8.63
C ILE A 23 -10.97 16.08 -9.84
N GLN A 24 -10.76 17.38 -9.90
CA GLN A 24 -11.16 18.26 -10.99
C GLN A 24 -9.90 18.90 -11.61
N GLN A 25 -10.08 19.62 -12.71
CA GLN A 25 -8.98 20.23 -13.44
C GLN A 25 -8.14 21.20 -12.60
N ASP A 26 -8.79 21.92 -11.67
CA ASP A 26 -8.17 22.97 -10.88
C ASP A 26 -8.17 22.70 -9.36
N GLY A 27 -8.29 21.42 -8.96
CA GLY A 27 -8.28 21.07 -7.54
C GLY A 27 -9.07 19.83 -7.20
N VAL A 28 -9.51 19.74 -5.97
CA VAL A 28 -10.27 18.59 -5.45
C VAL A 28 -11.52 19.04 -4.71
N ARG A 29 -12.58 18.23 -4.78
CA ARG A 29 -13.78 18.39 -3.97
C ARG A 29 -13.77 17.37 -2.83
N ILE A 30 -14.01 17.85 -1.62
CA ILE A 30 -14.07 17.00 -0.42
C ILE A 30 -15.53 16.71 0.00
N ASP A 31 -15.71 15.89 1.03
CA ASP A 31 -17.01 15.29 1.41
C ASP A 31 -18.07 16.28 1.88
N ASP A 32 -17.70 17.47 2.36
CA ASP A 32 -18.61 18.57 2.68
C ASP A 32 -18.84 19.54 1.53
N ASP A 33 -18.53 19.10 0.30
CA ASP A 33 -18.61 19.86 -0.94
C ASP A 33 -17.68 21.08 -1.05
N THR A 34 -16.80 21.29 -0.07
CA THR A 34 -15.75 22.31 -0.18
C THR A 34 -14.83 22.00 -1.35
N PHE A 35 -14.51 23.01 -2.15
CA PHE A 35 -13.53 22.92 -3.22
C PHE A 35 -12.20 23.49 -2.76
N LEU A 36 -11.16 22.69 -2.89
CA LEU A 36 -9.77 23.07 -2.62
C LEU A 36 -9.07 23.28 -3.96
N SER A 37 -8.83 24.54 -4.33
CA SER A 37 -8.12 24.90 -5.57
C SER A 37 -6.65 24.52 -5.48
N SER A 38 -6.09 23.98 -6.58
CA SER A 38 -4.69 23.63 -6.69
C SER A 38 -4.24 23.63 -8.14
N GLY A 39 -3.03 24.09 -8.42
CA GLY A 39 -2.42 24.03 -9.75
C GLY A 39 -2.00 22.62 -10.17
N LEU A 40 -1.87 21.70 -9.21
CA LEU A 40 -1.48 20.32 -9.43
C LEU A 40 -2.04 19.45 -8.31
N VAL A 41 -2.46 18.22 -8.64
CA VAL A 41 -2.96 17.23 -7.69
C VAL A 41 -2.12 15.97 -7.78
N VAL A 42 -1.79 15.37 -6.63
CA VAL A 42 -1.16 14.04 -6.56
C VAL A 42 -2.14 13.05 -5.95
N ASN A 43 -2.59 12.06 -6.70
CA ASN A 43 -3.39 10.95 -6.19
C ASN A 43 -2.46 9.88 -5.60
N ALA A 44 -2.31 9.89 -4.28
CA ALA A 44 -1.53 8.92 -3.51
C ALA A 44 -2.42 8.04 -2.61
N THR A 45 -3.66 7.77 -3.03
CA THR A 45 -4.68 7.08 -2.23
C THR A 45 -4.56 5.55 -2.26
N GLY A 46 -3.48 4.99 -2.82
CA GLY A 46 -3.21 3.55 -2.82
C GLY A 46 -4.30 2.77 -3.56
N SER A 47 -4.85 1.74 -2.93
CA SER A 47 -5.89 0.89 -3.56
C SER A 47 -7.22 1.60 -3.83
N TRP A 48 -7.40 2.83 -3.36
CA TRP A 48 -8.56 3.67 -3.68
C TRP A 48 -8.31 4.65 -4.83
N ALA A 49 -7.12 4.65 -5.40
CA ALA A 49 -6.79 5.56 -6.50
C ALA A 49 -7.76 5.47 -7.70
N PRO A 50 -8.27 4.28 -8.10
CA PRO A 50 -9.25 4.17 -9.18
C PRO A 50 -10.60 4.84 -8.91
N LEU A 51 -10.94 5.11 -7.66
CA LEU A 51 -12.16 5.84 -7.32
C LEU A 51 -12.07 7.35 -7.69
N LEU A 52 -10.87 7.86 -7.83
CA LEU A 52 -10.58 9.26 -8.09
C LEU A 52 -9.93 9.51 -9.46
N THR A 53 -9.42 8.47 -10.09
CA THR A 53 -8.75 8.54 -11.40
C THR A 53 -9.22 7.39 -12.25
N SER A 54 -9.89 7.68 -13.34
CA SER A 54 -10.34 6.68 -14.32
C SER A 54 -9.18 6.18 -15.18
N GLY A 55 -9.35 5.01 -15.79
CA GLY A 55 -8.40 4.45 -16.75
C GLY A 55 -7.13 3.86 -16.15
N ILE A 56 -7.04 3.70 -14.82
CA ILE A 56 -5.93 3.04 -14.15
C ILE A 56 -6.32 1.66 -13.62
N ASP A 57 -5.51 0.65 -13.88
CA ASP A 57 -5.72 -0.71 -13.38
C ASP A 57 -4.94 -0.93 -12.08
N VAL A 58 -5.52 -0.48 -10.97
CA VAL A 58 -5.02 -0.71 -9.62
C VAL A 58 -6.09 -1.48 -8.83
N LYS A 59 -5.79 -2.73 -8.49
CA LYS A 59 -6.72 -3.62 -7.79
C LYS A 59 -6.39 -3.73 -6.31
N LYS A 60 -7.42 -3.94 -5.51
CA LYS A 60 -7.25 -4.26 -4.10
C LYS A 60 -6.74 -5.68 -3.95
N ARG A 61 -5.68 -5.83 -3.18
CA ARG A 61 -5.14 -7.11 -2.75
C ARG A 61 -5.18 -7.19 -1.24
N LYS A 62 -6.22 -7.84 -0.73
CA LYS A 62 -6.50 -7.93 0.71
C LYS A 62 -5.45 -8.77 1.42
N GLY A 63 -5.09 -8.38 2.63
CA GLY A 63 -4.21 -9.14 3.52
C GLY A 63 -4.68 -9.09 4.95
N HIS A 64 -4.42 -10.17 5.70
CA HIS A 64 -4.70 -10.29 7.12
C HIS A 64 -3.42 -10.13 7.92
N LEU A 65 -3.54 -9.56 9.08
CA LEU A 65 -2.50 -9.43 10.10
C LEU A 65 -3.09 -9.74 11.48
N LEU A 66 -2.24 -10.28 12.34
CA LEU A 66 -2.53 -10.53 13.75
C LEU A 66 -1.43 -9.91 14.61
N ILE A 67 -1.79 -9.34 15.75
CA ILE A 67 -0.83 -8.93 16.78
C ILE A 67 -1.08 -9.71 18.07
N THR A 68 -0.02 -10.24 18.65
CA THR A 68 -0.05 -10.98 19.91
C THR A 68 -0.13 -10.04 21.11
N ASP A 69 -0.37 -10.57 22.28
CA ASP A 69 -0.03 -9.94 23.54
C ASP A 69 1.49 -9.81 23.70
N ARG A 70 1.97 -9.29 24.79
CA ARG A 70 3.38 -8.97 25.02
C ARG A 70 4.14 -10.19 25.48
N TYR A 71 5.13 -10.61 24.70
CA TYR A 71 6.07 -11.69 24.95
C TYR A 71 7.48 -11.20 24.65
N PRO A 72 8.08 -10.34 25.51
CA PRO A 72 9.39 -9.77 25.27
C PRO A 72 10.46 -10.84 25.11
N GLY A 73 11.26 -10.73 24.03
CA GLY A 73 12.35 -11.67 23.78
C GLY A 73 11.96 -12.98 23.09
N PHE A 74 10.66 -13.26 22.87
CA PHE A 74 10.22 -14.46 22.16
C PHE A 74 10.81 -14.55 20.75
N VAL A 75 10.79 -13.41 20.02
CA VAL A 75 11.49 -13.26 18.73
C VAL A 75 12.33 -11.99 18.76
N LYS A 76 13.59 -12.11 18.35
CA LYS A 76 14.54 -10.97 18.33
C LYS A 76 14.62 -10.29 16.97
N HIS A 77 14.38 -11.02 15.90
CA HIS A 77 14.49 -10.55 14.52
C HIS A 77 13.20 -10.81 13.76
N GLN A 78 12.98 -10.07 12.68
CA GLN A 78 11.95 -10.44 11.72
C GLN A 78 12.33 -11.77 11.06
N LEU A 79 11.38 -12.71 11.04
CA LEU A 79 11.52 -13.98 10.33
C LEU A 79 10.50 -14.01 9.19
N VAL A 80 10.93 -14.54 8.05
CA VAL A 80 10.11 -14.66 6.84
C VAL A 80 10.42 -16.02 6.21
N GLU A 81 9.39 -16.78 5.84
CA GLU A 81 9.59 -18.04 5.14
C GLU A 81 10.28 -17.83 3.78
N LEU A 82 11.12 -18.74 3.37
CA LEU A 82 11.84 -18.66 2.09
C LEU A 82 10.88 -18.65 0.90
N GLY A 83 9.76 -19.37 0.99
CA GLY A 83 8.69 -19.37 -0.02
C GLY A 83 7.87 -18.08 -0.14
N TYR A 84 8.10 -17.10 0.74
CA TYR A 84 7.36 -15.83 0.75
C TYR A 84 7.38 -15.10 -0.59
N LEU A 85 8.51 -15.08 -1.27
CA LEU A 85 8.64 -14.45 -2.60
C LEU A 85 7.79 -15.16 -3.65
N LYS A 86 7.75 -16.50 -3.65
CA LYS A 86 6.91 -17.28 -4.58
C LYS A 86 5.42 -16.97 -4.36
N SER A 87 4.96 -16.99 -3.12
CA SER A 87 3.58 -16.64 -2.76
C SER A 87 3.24 -15.16 -3.02
N ALA A 88 4.23 -14.27 -2.90
CA ALA A 88 4.10 -12.85 -3.22
C ALA A 88 3.88 -12.62 -4.72
N HIS A 89 4.38 -13.51 -5.56
CA HIS A 89 4.28 -13.39 -7.02
C HIS A 89 3.13 -14.19 -7.66
N SER A 90 2.39 -14.99 -6.91
CA SER A 90 1.15 -15.59 -7.40
C SER A 90 0.11 -14.50 -7.72
N VAL A 91 -0.53 -14.58 -8.88
CA VAL A 91 -1.46 -13.54 -9.38
C VAL A 91 -2.92 -13.99 -9.28
N THR A 92 -3.17 -15.28 -9.11
CA THR A 92 -4.50 -15.87 -9.30
C THR A 92 -5.13 -16.46 -8.06
N ASP A 93 -4.34 -16.90 -7.07
CA ASP A 93 -4.86 -17.67 -5.94
C ASP A 93 -4.67 -17.00 -4.60
N ASP A 94 -5.61 -17.25 -3.70
CA ASP A 94 -5.50 -16.88 -2.30
C ASP A 94 -4.32 -17.60 -1.67
N SER A 95 -3.37 -16.86 -1.14
CA SER A 95 -2.13 -17.39 -0.57
C SER A 95 -1.88 -16.91 0.85
N VAL A 96 -1.16 -17.73 1.60
CA VAL A 96 -0.65 -17.39 2.91
C VAL A 96 0.86 -17.63 2.93
N ALA A 97 1.57 -16.83 3.71
CA ALA A 97 2.99 -16.98 3.90
C ALA A 97 3.38 -16.56 5.32
N PHE A 98 4.29 -17.29 5.94
CA PHE A 98 4.75 -16.96 7.28
C PHE A 98 5.67 -15.75 7.28
N ASN A 99 5.34 -14.78 8.10
CA ASN A 99 6.28 -13.79 8.60
C ASN A 99 5.89 -13.37 10.02
N ILE A 100 6.90 -13.08 10.84
CA ILE A 100 6.72 -12.55 12.19
C ILE A 100 7.67 -11.40 12.43
N GLN A 101 7.18 -10.33 13.01
CA GLN A 101 7.94 -9.11 13.29
C GLN A 101 7.82 -8.74 14.77
N PRO A 102 8.92 -8.72 15.53
CA PRO A 102 8.90 -8.24 16.89
C PRO A 102 8.70 -6.72 16.93
N ARG A 103 7.94 -6.28 17.92
CA ARG A 103 7.73 -4.87 18.24
C ARG A 103 8.53 -4.49 19.47
N LYS A 104 8.97 -3.24 19.57
CA LYS A 104 9.65 -2.69 20.75
C LYS A 104 8.82 -2.84 22.04
N THR A 105 7.50 -2.98 21.91
CA THR A 105 6.55 -3.18 23.01
C THR A 105 6.51 -4.63 23.52
N GLY A 106 7.25 -5.56 22.90
CA GLY A 106 7.22 -6.99 23.20
C GLY A 106 6.13 -7.78 22.48
N GLN A 107 5.27 -7.12 21.74
CA GLN A 107 4.26 -7.75 20.88
C GLN A 107 4.89 -8.28 19.59
N MET A 108 4.24 -9.23 18.94
CA MET A 108 4.65 -9.74 17.64
C MET A 108 3.53 -9.52 16.62
N LEU A 109 3.90 -9.00 15.45
CA LEU A 109 3.02 -8.91 14.31
C LEU A 109 3.23 -10.14 13.43
N ILE A 110 2.15 -10.91 13.23
CA ILE A 110 2.16 -12.14 12.43
C ILE A 110 1.36 -11.89 11.16
N GLY A 111 1.91 -12.29 10.03
CA GLY A 111 1.34 -12.21 8.69
C GLY A 111 1.88 -13.34 7.82
N SER A 112 1.45 -13.38 6.61
CA SER A 112 0.48 -12.57 5.91
C SER A 112 -0.38 -13.43 4.99
N SER A 113 -1.49 -12.88 4.58
CA SER A 113 -2.31 -13.46 3.52
C SER A 113 -2.39 -12.53 2.31
N ARG A 114 -2.84 -13.08 1.20
CA ARG A 114 -3.14 -12.34 -0.04
C ARG A 114 -4.38 -12.93 -0.67
N GLN A 115 -5.36 -12.07 -0.92
CA GLN A 115 -6.60 -12.41 -1.63
C GLN A 115 -6.83 -11.37 -2.73
N TYR A 116 -7.11 -11.84 -3.94
CA TYR A 116 -7.47 -11.00 -5.06
C TYR A 116 -8.99 -10.88 -5.20
N GLY A 117 -9.46 -9.75 -5.75
CA GLY A 117 -10.88 -9.54 -6.05
C GLY A 117 -11.79 -9.40 -4.83
N VAL A 118 -11.24 -9.34 -3.62
CA VAL A 118 -12.03 -9.18 -2.38
C VAL A 118 -12.08 -7.72 -1.98
N GLU A 119 -13.27 -7.12 -2.08
CA GLU A 119 -13.53 -5.72 -1.73
C GLU A 119 -13.88 -5.51 -0.24
N SER A 120 -14.35 -6.55 0.44
CA SER A 120 -14.73 -6.50 1.84
C SER A 120 -13.51 -6.43 2.77
N SER A 121 -13.54 -5.51 3.73
CA SER A 121 -12.54 -5.40 4.80
C SER A 121 -12.78 -6.36 5.98
N GLN A 122 -13.85 -7.17 5.95
CA GLN A 122 -14.13 -8.13 7.00
C GLN A 122 -13.05 -9.21 7.09
N ILE A 123 -12.85 -9.75 8.28
CA ILE A 123 -11.93 -10.88 8.49
C ILE A 123 -12.49 -12.11 7.80
N ASP A 124 -11.67 -12.70 6.92
CA ASP A 124 -11.93 -14.02 6.35
C ASP A 124 -11.33 -15.08 7.29
N THR A 125 -12.19 -15.72 8.09
CA THR A 125 -11.76 -16.68 9.11
C THR A 125 -11.03 -17.89 8.55
N PRO A 126 -11.47 -18.52 7.44
CA PRO A 126 -10.72 -19.58 6.75
C PRO A 126 -9.30 -19.16 6.38
N ILE A 127 -9.12 -17.99 5.78
CA ILE A 127 -7.79 -17.48 5.39
C ILE A 127 -6.94 -17.15 6.63
N LEU A 128 -7.54 -16.53 7.64
CA LEU A 128 -6.84 -16.25 8.90
C LEU A 128 -6.35 -17.55 9.54
N ARG A 129 -7.20 -18.57 9.59
CA ARG A 129 -6.82 -19.90 10.12
C ARG A 129 -5.66 -20.52 9.33
N ARG A 130 -5.71 -20.49 8.00
CA ARG A 130 -4.59 -20.96 7.16
C ARG A 130 -3.29 -20.22 7.47
N MET A 131 -3.36 -18.89 7.62
CA MET A 131 -2.21 -18.05 7.96
C MET A 131 -1.61 -18.42 9.33
N LEU A 132 -2.46 -18.66 10.33
CA LEU A 132 -2.02 -19.04 11.69
C LEU A 132 -1.46 -20.46 11.71
N ASN A 133 -2.10 -21.41 11.06
CA ASN A 133 -1.56 -22.77 10.92
C ASN A 133 -0.17 -22.72 10.27
N ARG A 134 0.00 -21.93 9.23
CA ARG A 134 1.31 -21.75 8.59
C ARG A 134 2.34 -21.16 9.54
N ALA A 135 1.96 -20.24 10.40
CA ALA A 135 2.86 -19.69 11.41
C ALA A 135 3.26 -20.72 12.46
N VAL A 136 2.33 -21.55 12.91
CA VAL A 136 2.58 -22.63 13.88
C VAL A 136 3.44 -23.76 13.27
N GLU A 137 3.30 -24.06 11.98
CA GLU A 137 4.22 -25.00 11.29
C GLU A 137 5.70 -24.57 11.38
N TYR A 138 5.96 -23.25 11.27
CA TYR A 138 7.33 -22.72 11.39
C TYR A 138 7.78 -22.51 12.83
N MET A 139 6.87 -22.17 13.71
CA MET A 139 7.15 -21.86 15.12
C MET A 139 6.02 -22.44 16.00
N PRO A 140 6.10 -23.73 16.40
CA PRO A 140 5.03 -24.40 17.17
C PRO A 140 4.60 -23.67 18.44
N ASP A 141 5.54 -23.02 19.14
CA ASP A 141 5.28 -22.30 20.38
C ASP A 141 4.33 -21.10 20.20
N LEU A 142 4.15 -20.60 18.96
CA LEU A 142 3.16 -19.56 18.65
C LEU A 142 1.73 -20.02 18.96
N GLY A 143 1.45 -21.32 18.90
CA GLY A 143 0.15 -21.90 19.20
C GLY A 143 -0.31 -21.70 20.64
N SER A 144 0.61 -21.48 21.58
CA SER A 144 0.31 -21.21 23.00
C SER A 144 0.12 -19.74 23.35
N LEU A 145 0.37 -18.83 22.40
CA LEU A 145 0.33 -17.40 22.67
C LEU A 145 -1.08 -16.81 22.48
N SER A 146 -1.40 -15.81 23.28
CA SER A 146 -2.63 -15.03 23.13
C SER A 146 -2.47 -13.94 22.06
N SER A 147 -3.53 -13.73 21.29
CA SER A 147 -3.64 -12.60 20.36
C SER A 147 -4.60 -11.55 20.90
N ILE A 148 -4.28 -10.27 20.67
CA ILE A 148 -5.14 -9.18 21.12
C ILE A 148 -5.95 -8.56 19.99
N ARG A 149 -5.50 -8.69 18.72
CA ARG A 149 -6.19 -8.11 17.58
C ARG A 149 -5.83 -8.78 16.27
N THR A 150 -6.83 -8.89 15.41
CA THR A 150 -6.70 -9.18 13.98
C THR A 150 -7.30 -8.04 13.17
N TRP A 151 -6.76 -7.80 11.97
CA TRP A 151 -7.33 -6.84 11.02
C TRP A 151 -6.94 -7.17 9.60
N THR A 152 -7.57 -6.49 8.67
CA THR A 152 -7.26 -6.56 7.25
C THR A 152 -6.80 -5.22 6.71
N GLY A 153 -6.13 -5.25 5.57
CA GLY A 153 -5.77 -4.08 4.79
C GLY A 153 -5.68 -4.41 3.31
N PHE A 154 -5.68 -3.38 2.47
CA PHE A 154 -5.59 -3.55 1.03
C PHE A 154 -4.27 -3.01 0.51
N ARG A 155 -3.55 -3.86 -0.22
CA ARG A 155 -2.41 -3.44 -1.04
C ARG A 155 -2.93 -2.96 -2.38
N ALA A 156 -2.30 -1.97 -2.94
CA ALA A 156 -2.58 -1.44 -4.27
C ALA A 156 -1.76 -2.25 -5.29
N ALA A 157 -2.40 -3.19 -5.96
CA ALA A 157 -1.75 -4.07 -6.93
C ALA A 157 -1.96 -3.59 -8.36
N THR A 158 -0.90 -3.53 -9.15
CA THR A 158 -0.91 -3.30 -10.59
C THR A 158 -0.69 -4.61 -11.33
N PRO A 159 -1.11 -4.75 -12.60
CA PRO A 159 -0.92 -5.98 -13.37
C PRO A 159 0.54 -6.40 -13.53
N ASP A 160 1.42 -5.44 -13.75
CA ASP A 160 2.86 -5.63 -13.93
C ASP A 160 3.68 -5.57 -12.63
N LYS A 161 3.02 -5.34 -11.49
CA LYS A 161 3.62 -5.23 -10.13
C LYS A 161 4.57 -4.03 -9.96
N LEU A 162 4.57 -3.09 -10.88
CA LEU A 162 5.32 -1.84 -10.78
C LEU A 162 4.36 -0.70 -10.37
N PRO A 163 4.78 0.23 -9.51
CA PRO A 163 3.93 1.36 -9.15
C PRO A 163 3.69 2.32 -10.31
N LEU A 164 2.60 3.04 -10.26
CA LEU A 164 2.28 4.15 -11.15
C LEU A 164 2.77 5.44 -10.51
N ILE A 165 3.83 6.03 -11.09
CA ILE A 165 4.47 7.25 -10.56
C ILE A 165 4.69 8.23 -11.71
N GLY A 166 3.89 9.29 -11.77
CA GLY A 166 4.03 10.32 -12.82
C GLY A 166 2.69 10.91 -13.25
N PRO A 167 2.69 11.70 -14.33
CA PRO A 167 1.50 12.36 -14.82
C PRO A 167 0.45 11.35 -15.30
N ASP A 168 -0.79 11.66 -15.04
CA ASP A 168 -1.93 10.94 -15.61
C ASP A 168 -2.02 11.17 -17.12
N VAL A 169 -2.50 10.17 -17.86
CA VAL A 169 -2.57 10.26 -19.34
C VAL A 169 -3.71 11.16 -19.82
N LEU A 170 -4.76 11.34 -19.01
CA LEU A 170 -5.94 12.11 -19.36
C LEU A 170 -5.93 13.53 -18.77
N ASN A 171 -5.16 13.76 -17.70
CA ASN A 171 -5.10 15.04 -17.00
C ASN A 171 -3.67 15.40 -16.62
N SER A 172 -3.04 16.29 -17.38
CA SER A 172 -1.67 16.72 -17.16
C SER A 172 -1.39 17.42 -15.83
N LYS A 173 -2.44 17.89 -15.13
CA LYS A 173 -2.35 18.47 -13.78
C LYS A 173 -2.53 17.43 -12.66
N LEU A 174 -2.80 16.18 -13.01
CA LEU A 174 -2.92 15.07 -12.09
C LEU A 174 -1.69 14.19 -12.17
N TYR A 175 -1.10 13.87 -11.04
CA TYR A 175 -0.01 12.90 -10.91
C TYR A 175 -0.47 11.72 -10.06
N LEU A 176 0.05 10.55 -10.37
CA LEU A 176 -0.19 9.31 -9.62
C LEU A 176 1.02 8.93 -8.77
N ALA A 177 0.75 8.41 -7.58
CA ALA A 177 1.73 7.80 -6.69
C ALA A 177 1.09 6.58 -5.99
N THR A 178 0.83 5.51 -6.74
CA THR A 178 0.07 4.35 -6.28
C THR A 178 0.60 3.05 -6.87
N GLY A 179 0.00 1.91 -6.55
CA GLY A 179 0.35 0.64 -7.17
C GLY A 179 1.58 -0.07 -6.56
N HIS A 180 2.04 0.33 -5.39
CA HIS A 180 3.28 -0.18 -4.76
C HIS A 180 3.12 -1.55 -4.10
N GLU A 181 1.98 -2.18 -4.17
CA GLU A 181 1.67 -3.42 -3.43
C GLU A 181 2.04 -3.33 -1.94
N GLY A 182 2.93 -4.20 -1.47
CA GLY A 182 3.41 -4.24 -0.09
C GLY A 182 4.62 -3.36 0.20
N LEU A 183 5.17 -2.66 -0.79
CA LEU A 183 6.44 -1.93 -0.68
C LEU A 183 6.28 -0.41 -0.55
N GLY A 184 5.04 0.11 -0.52
CA GLY A 184 4.77 1.55 -0.57
C GLY A 184 5.47 2.38 0.50
N ILE A 185 5.57 1.87 1.73
CA ILE A 185 6.30 2.58 2.81
C ILE A 185 7.81 2.56 2.52
N THR A 186 8.37 1.42 2.18
CA THR A 186 9.80 1.25 1.92
C THR A 186 10.29 2.10 0.75
N THR A 187 9.48 2.20 -0.31
CA THR A 187 9.83 2.93 -1.54
C THR A 187 9.32 4.37 -1.57
N SER A 188 8.67 4.85 -0.50
CA SER A 188 8.00 6.16 -0.47
C SER A 188 8.93 7.33 -0.80
N LEU A 189 10.17 7.32 -0.29
CA LEU A 189 11.13 8.39 -0.56
C LEU A 189 11.60 8.38 -2.02
N GLY A 190 11.81 7.19 -2.61
CA GLY A 190 12.11 7.05 -4.04
C GLY A 190 10.95 7.54 -4.91
N THR A 191 9.72 7.20 -4.55
CA THR A 191 8.50 7.68 -5.21
C THR A 191 8.41 9.21 -5.16
N ALA A 192 8.60 9.80 -3.97
CA ALA A 192 8.60 11.24 -3.79
C ALA A 192 9.68 11.92 -4.65
N LYS A 193 10.89 11.34 -4.69
CA LYS A 193 11.99 11.85 -5.53
C LYS A 193 11.63 11.86 -7.01
N ILE A 194 11.10 10.74 -7.53
CA ILE A 194 10.66 10.62 -8.93
C ILE A 194 9.58 11.66 -9.24
N LEU A 195 8.57 11.81 -8.38
CA LEU A 195 7.49 12.77 -8.57
C LEU A 195 7.98 14.21 -8.58
N VAL A 196 8.76 14.60 -7.57
CA VAL A 196 9.29 15.97 -7.47
C VAL A 196 10.15 16.30 -8.68
N ASP A 197 11.03 15.39 -9.11
CA ASP A 197 11.89 15.64 -10.28
C ASP A 197 11.06 15.85 -11.56
N GLN A 198 9.95 15.12 -11.72
CA GLN A 198 9.03 15.32 -12.85
C GLN A 198 8.28 16.65 -12.74
N ILE A 199 7.73 16.98 -11.57
CA ILE A 199 6.94 18.20 -11.35
C ILE A 199 7.78 19.46 -11.59
N VAL A 200 9.05 19.45 -11.14
CA VAL A 200 9.94 20.60 -11.32
C VAL A 200 10.84 20.49 -12.58
N SER A 201 10.50 19.57 -13.50
CA SER A 201 11.24 19.34 -14.75
C SER A 201 12.74 19.14 -14.56
N ARG A 202 13.12 18.44 -13.50
CA ARG A 202 14.51 18.12 -13.18
C ARG A 202 14.85 16.69 -13.63
N ARG A 203 16.10 16.49 -14.10
CA ARG A 203 16.58 15.15 -14.43
C ARG A 203 16.59 14.27 -13.17
N SER A 204 15.88 13.16 -13.22
CA SER A 204 15.86 12.19 -12.13
C SER A 204 17.09 11.26 -12.20
N ALA A 205 17.66 10.97 -11.02
CA ALA A 205 18.69 9.94 -10.88
C ALA A 205 18.11 8.51 -10.90
N ILE A 206 16.78 8.38 -10.75
CA ILE A 206 16.07 7.10 -10.81
C ILE A 206 15.38 7.01 -12.16
N PRO A 207 15.48 5.89 -12.91
CA PRO A 207 14.75 5.71 -14.17
C PRO A 207 13.25 5.95 -13.97
N ILE A 208 12.66 6.80 -14.80
CA ILE A 208 11.24 7.19 -14.68
C ILE A 208 10.36 6.27 -15.55
N ALA A 209 10.81 5.95 -16.76
CA ALA A 209 10.03 5.25 -17.78
C ALA A 209 9.30 3.99 -17.29
N PRO A 210 9.92 3.10 -16.48
CA PRO A 210 9.25 1.90 -15.98
C PRO A 210 8.05 2.17 -15.06
N TYR A 211 7.90 3.39 -14.55
CA TYR A 211 6.88 3.75 -13.57
C TYR A 211 5.80 4.68 -14.11
N LEU A 212 5.94 5.15 -15.35
CA LEU A 212 4.97 6.07 -15.95
C LEU A 212 3.59 5.42 -16.07
N PRO A 213 2.51 6.13 -15.73
CA PRO A 213 1.14 5.62 -15.89
C PRO A 213 0.80 5.22 -17.33
N ALA A 214 1.35 5.90 -18.33
CA ALA A 214 1.13 5.63 -19.75
C ALA A 214 1.46 4.19 -20.16
N ARG A 215 2.41 3.51 -19.49
CA ARG A 215 2.80 2.13 -19.82
C ARG A 215 1.67 1.11 -19.69
N VAL A 216 0.70 1.33 -18.77
CA VAL A 216 -0.40 0.40 -18.55
C VAL A 216 -1.56 0.64 -19.51
N SER A 217 -1.70 1.83 -20.10
CA SER A 217 -2.65 2.09 -21.18
C SER A 217 -2.23 1.38 -22.48
N GLU A 218 -0.94 1.18 -22.71
CA GLU A 218 -0.43 0.41 -23.86
C GLU A 218 -0.67 -1.10 -23.69
N LEU A 219 -0.60 -1.63 -22.46
CA LEU A 219 -0.85 -3.05 -22.15
C LEU A 219 -2.33 -3.46 -22.28
N SER A 220 -3.25 -2.53 -22.20
CA SER A 220 -4.70 -2.81 -22.37
C SER A 220 -5.16 -2.89 -23.83
N HIS A 221 -4.28 -2.62 -24.79
CA HIS A 221 -4.54 -2.65 -26.23
C HIS A 221 -3.75 -3.76 -26.96
N ALA A 222 -3.00 -4.58 -26.25
CA ALA A 222 -2.27 -5.73 -26.75
C ALA A 222 -2.91 -7.05 -26.28
#